data_1f9c7449a276cc6965109a01418fca66
#
_entry.id   1f9c7449a276cc6965109a01418fca66
#
_cell.length_a   1.000
_cell.length_b   1.000
_cell.length_c   1.000
_cell.angle_alpha   90.00
_cell.angle_beta   90.00
_cell.angle_gamma   90.00
#
_symmetry.space_group_name_H-M   'P 1'
#
loop_
_entity.id
_entity.type
_entity.pdbx_description
1 polymer ?
#
loop_
_entity_poly.entity_id
_entity_poly.type
_entity_poly.pdbx_seq_one_letter_code
_entity_poly.pdbx_strand_id
1 'polypeptide(L)'
;NDFDVASLNEIKLIKRINSEVNLHFMHTIKSKESISSAYFDYGVRSFSLDNKDELRKILEATNQAKDLKLFVRIAISNEHAEIDLSKKFGALTSEALGLVRLAKEYSKKLGISFHVGSQCMEKISYSKGLREIGNIIKKTKIIPDIINVGGGFPAIYPDLKPEPLVKYMEEIKKGIKNLRLNKLPEIICEPGRAIVAESGSSIVKVILRKKQNLYINDGTYGSLFD
;
A
#
# COMPACT_ATOMS: atom_id res chain seq x y z
N ASN A 1 16.90 4.07 1.42
CA ASN A 1 15.58 4.70 1.61
C ASN A 1 14.67 4.29 0.46
N ASP A 2 13.46 3.88 0.79
CA ASP A 2 12.46 3.42 -0.16
C ASP A 2 11.19 4.28 -0.01
N PHE A 3 10.51 4.57 -1.15
CA PHE A 3 9.25 5.31 -1.16
C PHE A 3 8.18 4.55 -1.93
N ASP A 4 6.97 4.47 -1.36
CA ASP A 4 5.77 4.13 -2.09
C ASP A 4 5.30 5.35 -2.89
N VAL A 5 4.92 5.11 -4.15
CA VAL A 5 4.41 6.11 -5.08
C VAL A 5 3.16 5.60 -5.79
N ALA A 6 2.19 6.47 -5.97
CA ALA A 6 0.93 6.16 -6.61
C ALA A 6 0.78 6.77 -8.02
N SER A 7 1.72 7.62 -8.45
CA SER A 7 1.65 8.30 -9.74
C SER A 7 3.03 8.63 -10.32
N LEU A 8 3.06 8.87 -11.63
CA LEU A 8 4.28 9.32 -12.32
C LEU A 8 4.74 10.69 -11.81
N ASN A 9 3.81 11.55 -11.37
CA ASN A 9 4.16 12.86 -10.81
C ASN A 9 4.89 12.72 -9.47
N GLU A 10 4.48 11.78 -8.62
CA GLU A 10 5.18 11.47 -7.37
C GLU A 10 6.57 10.90 -7.64
N ILE A 11 6.71 9.99 -8.62
CA ILE A 11 8.01 9.48 -9.07
C ILE A 11 8.94 10.64 -9.45
N LYS A 12 8.47 11.56 -10.30
CA LYS A 12 9.23 12.75 -10.73
C LYS A 12 9.61 13.64 -9.55
N LEU A 13 8.67 13.89 -8.64
CA LEU A 13 8.91 14.73 -7.48
C LEU A 13 10.00 14.15 -6.58
N ILE A 14 9.89 12.87 -6.22
CA ILE A 14 10.86 12.23 -5.31
C ILE A 14 12.23 12.13 -5.97
N LYS A 15 12.31 11.75 -7.23
CA LYS A 15 13.59 11.67 -7.97
C LYS A 15 14.29 13.03 -8.13
N ARG A 16 13.53 14.13 -8.15
CA ARG A 16 14.11 15.50 -8.10
C ARG A 16 14.74 15.83 -6.76
N ILE A 17 14.15 15.33 -5.65
CA ILE A 17 14.64 15.58 -4.29
C ILE A 17 15.86 14.68 -4.00
N ASN A 18 15.78 13.40 -4.40
CA ASN A 18 16.86 12.44 -4.23
C ASN A 18 16.79 11.37 -5.33
N SER A 19 17.75 11.38 -6.24
CA SER A 19 17.83 10.46 -7.37
C SER A 19 18.12 9.01 -6.98
N GLU A 20 18.77 8.79 -5.82
CA GLU A 20 19.30 7.48 -5.41
C GLU A 20 18.28 6.61 -4.65
N VAL A 21 17.08 7.12 -4.39
CA VAL A 21 16.06 6.36 -3.65
C VAL A 21 15.44 5.25 -4.51
N ASN A 22 15.06 4.15 -3.87
CA ASN A 22 14.25 3.13 -4.51
C ASN A 22 12.77 3.55 -4.49
N LEU A 23 12.09 3.32 -5.61
CA LEU A 23 10.66 3.61 -5.74
C LEU A 23 9.87 2.34 -5.97
N HIS A 24 8.74 2.25 -5.29
CA HIS A 24 7.76 1.18 -5.41
C HIS A 24 6.46 1.77 -5.95
N PHE A 25 6.05 1.43 -7.16
CA PHE A 25 4.82 1.93 -7.77
C PHE A 25 3.65 1.05 -7.35
N MET A 26 3.10 1.35 -6.17
CA MET A 26 2.17 0.46 -5.46
C MET A 26 0.69 0.72 -5.75
N HIS A 27 0.34 1.71 -6.58
CA HIS A 27 -1.01 1.81 -7.11
C HIS A 27 -1.31 0.62 -8.02
N THR A 28 -2.43 -0.09 -7.78
CA THR A 28 -2.77 -1.33 -8.49
C THR A 28 -3.19 -1.12 -9.95
N ILE A 29 -3.60 0.09 -10.34
CA ILE A 29 -4.03 0.43 -11.70
C ILE A 29 -3.20 1.61 -12.20
N LYS A 30 -2.48 1.41 -13.30
CA LYS A 30 -1.56 2.41 -13.86
C LYS A 30 -1.75 2.50 -15.37
N SER A 31 -1.53 3.68 -15.97
CA SER A 31 -1.48 3.78 -17.43
C SER A 31 -0.23 3.09 -17.98
N LYS A 32 -0.30 2.63 -19.23
CA LYS A 32 0.82 1.96 -19.91
C LYS A 32 2.02 2.91 -20.04
N GLU A 33 1.75 4.18 -20.33
CA GLU A 33 2.75 5.25 -20.43
C GLU A 33 3.44 5.49 -19.08
N SER A 34 2.67 5.52 -17.98
CA SER A 34 3.23 5.70 -16.64
C SER A 34 4.10 4.52 -16.22
N ILE A 35 3.74 3.29 -16.56
CA ILE A 35 4.54 2.10 -16.29
C ILE A 35 5.85 2.15 -17.08
N SER A 36 5.76 2.44 -18.38
CA SER A 36 6.92 2.53 -19.28
C SER A 36 7.90 3.59 -18.81
N SER A 37 7.43 4.81 -18.57
CA SER A 37 8.28 5.89 -18.06
C SER A 37 8.87 5.56 -16.68
N ALA A 38 8.08 5.03 -15.74
CA ALA A 38 8.59 4.59 -14.43
C ALA A 38 9.75 3.60 -14.57
N TYR A 39 9.61 2.62 -15.47
CA TYR A 39 10.61 1.58 -15.67
C TYR A 39 11.85 2.07 -16.39
N PHE A 40 11.70 2.71 -17.57
CA PHE A 40 12.81 3.09 -18.44
C PHE A 40 13.49 4.39 -18.03
N ASP A 41 12.71 5.42 -17.63
CA ASP A 41 13.26 6.74 -17.34
C ASP A 41 13.69 6.90 -15.87
N TYR A 42 12.97 6.22 -14.96
CA TYR A 42 13.17 6.40 -13.51
C TYR A 42 13.69 5.15 -12.78
N GLY A 43 13.92 4.05 -13.49
CA GLY A 43 14.52 2.85 -12.91
C GLY A 43 13.62 2.08 -11.93
N VAL A 44 12.31 2.32 -11.91
CA VAL A 44 11.37 1.61 -11.06
C VAL A 44 11.29 0.13 -11.48
N ARG A 45 11.37 -0.76 -10.52
CA ARG A 45 11.31 -2.22 -10.74
C ARG A 45 10.18 -2.88 -9.98
N SER A 46 9.56 -2.17 -9.05
CA SER A 46 8.49 -2.67 -8.17
C SER A 46 7.14 -2.16 -8.62
N PHE A 47 6.23 -3.06 -8.96
CA PHE A 47 4.88 -2.72 -9.43
C PHE A 47 3.83 -3.58 -8.71
N SER A 48 2.76 -2.94 -8.21
CA SER A 48 1.61 -3.62 -7.65
C SER A 48 0.56 -3.91 -8.72
N LEU A 49 -0.19 -4.99 -8.53
CA LEU A 49 -1.29 -5.41 -9.39
C LEU A 49 -2.33 -6.20 -8.59
N ASP A 50 -3.57 -6.22 -9.04
CA ASP A 50 -4.65 -6.99 -8.42
C ASP A 50 -5.50 -7.78 -9.44
N ASN A 51 -5.12 -7.76 -10.72
CA ASN A 51 -5.77 -8.52 -11.77
C ASN A 51 -4.80 -8.89 -12.90
N LYS A 52 -5.24 -9.80 -13.78
CA LYS A 52 -4.41 -10.32 -14.88
C LYS A 52 -4.16 -9.30 -15.98
N ASP A 53 -5.09 -8.40 -16.22
CA ASP A 53 -4.95 -7.39 -17.26
C ASP A 53 -3.90 -6.34 -16.90
N GLU A 54 -3.81 -5.99 -15.60
CA GLU A 54 -2.73 -5.14 -15.12
C GLU A 54 -1.37 -5.83 -15.24
N LEU A 55 -1.28 -7.13 -14.91
CA LEU A 55 -0.04 -7.89 -15.12
C LEU A 55 0.39 -7.87 -16.59
N ARG A 56 -0.54 -8.18 -17.51
CA ARG A 56 -0.26 -8.13 -18.95
C ARG A 56 0.24 -6.74 -19.37
N LYS A 57 -0.43 -5.69 -18.92
CA LYS A 57 -0.05 -4.30 -19.21
C LYS A 57 1.34 -3.95 -18.67
N ILE A 58 1.70 -4.38 -17.45
CA ILE A 58 3.04 -4.19 -16.90
C ILE A 58 4.09 -4.88 -17.77
N LEU A 59 3.86 -6.15 -18.15
CA LEU A 59 4.78 -6.89 -18.99
C LEU A 59 4.96 -6.26 -20.38
N GLU A 60 3.88 -5.84 -21.01
CA GLU A 60 3.95 -5.14 -22.30
C GLU A 60 4.69 -3.81 -22.19
N ALA A 61 4.37 -2.99 -21.18
CA ALA A 61 4.94 -1.66 -21.01
C ALA A 61 6.42 -1.69 -20.59
N THR A 62 6.92 -2.81 -20.11
CA THR A 62 8.34 -3.02 -19.72
C THR A 62 9.10 -3.92 -20.71
N ASN A 63 8.54 -4.19 -21.88
CA ASN A 63 9.13 -5.09 -22.90
C ASN A 63 9.49 -6.46 -22.33
N GLN A 64 8.58 -7.08 -21.55
CA GLN A 64 8.75 -8.41 -20.93
C GLN A 64 10.00 -8.50 -20.04
N ALA A 65 10.28 -7.43 -19.30
CA ALA A 65 11.44 -7.33 -18.41
C ALA A 65 11.51 -8.49 -17.42
N LYS A 66 12.73 -8.97 -17.11
CA LYS A 66 12.98 -10.11 -16.23
C LYS A 66 13.45 -9.72 -14.82
N ASP A 67 13.58 -8.42 -14.56
CA ASP A 67 14.08 -7.87 -13.29
C ASP A 67 12.96 -7.27 -12.41
N LEU A 68 11.70 -7.52 -12.77
CA LEU A 68 10.53 -6.98 -12.09
C LEU A 68 10.35 -7.58 -10.68
N LYS A 69 9.96 -6.72 -9.73
CA LYS A 69 9.37 -7.11 -8.45
C LYS A 69 7.86 -6.89 -8.57
N LEU A 70 7.08 -7.97 -8.59
CA LEU A 70 5.63 -7.88 -8.77
C LEU A 70 4.92 -8.15 -7.44
N PHE A 71 4.08 -7.21 -7.04
CA PHE A 71 3.30 -7.30 -5.81
C PHE A 71 1.83 -7.58 -6.13
N VAL A 72 1.35 -8.76 -5.75
CA VAL A 72 -0.07 -9.07 -5.82
C VAL A 72 -0.77 -8.49 -4.60
N ARG A 73 -1.58 -7.45 -4.81
CA ARG A 73 -2.39 -6.86 -3.74
C ARG A 73 -3.67 -7.67 -3.55
N ILE A 74 -3.93 -8.09 -2.31
CA ILE A 74 -5.14 -8.80 -1.92
C ILE A 74 -6.11 -7.87 -1.20
N ALA A 75 -7.40 -8.09 -1.39
CA ALA A 75 -8.46 -7.36 -0.69
C ALA A 75 -8.61 -7.90 0.74
N ILE A 76 -8.58 -6.99 1.71
CA ILE A 76 -8.85 -7.29 3.13
C ILE A 76 -9.96 -6.37 3.58
N SER A 77 -11.13 -6.93 3.89
CA SER A 77 -12.23 -6.17 4.48
C SER A 77 -11.87 -5.75 5.90
N ASN A 78 -12.06 -4.48 6.21
CA ASN A 78 -11.80 -3.92 7.53
C ASN A 78 -12.87 -2.89 7.92
N GLU A 79 -13.80 -3.32 8.77
CA GLU A 79 -14.86 -2.47 9.33
C GLU A 79 -14.34 -1.45 10.36
N HIS A 80 -13.06 -1.55 10.77
CA HIS A 80 -12.42 -0.69 11.77
C HIS A 80 -11.52 0.40 11.14
N ALA A 81 -11.52 0.53 9.82
CA ALA A 81 -10.83 1.61 9.13
C ALA A 81 -11.80 2.78 8.86
N GLU A 82 -11.31 4.00 8.95
CA GLU A 82 -12.09 5.19 8.56
C GLU A 82 -12.46 5.12 7.08
N ILE A 83 -11.54 4.63 6.23
CA ILE A 83 -11.79 4.40 4.81
C ILE A 83 -11.44 2.94 4.48
N ASP A 84 -12.47 2.13 4.18
CA ASP A 84 -12.30 0.75 3.68
C ASP A 84 -11.99 0.76 2.18
N LEU A 85 -10.78 0.34 1.83
CA LEU A 85 -10.30 0.26 0.45
C LEU A 85 -10.55 -1.09 -0.22
N SER A 86 -11.09 -2.09 0.50
CA SER A 86 -11.27 -3.46 -0.01
C SER A 86 -12.28 -3.57 -1.16
N LYS A 87 -13.22 -2.62 -1.24
CA LYS A 87 -14.21 -2.53 -2.33
C LYS A 87 -13.65 -1.93 -3.61
N LYS A 88 -12.50 -1.24 -3.52
CA LYS A 88 -11.90 -0.51 -4.64
C LYS A 88 -10.69 -1.23 -5.21
N PHE A 89 -9.87 -1.82 -4.36
CA PHE A 89 -8.59 -2.41 -4.73
C PHE A 89 -8.34 -3.75 -4.05
N GLY A 90 -7.55 -4.59 -4.73
CA GLY A 90 -7.11 -5.88 -4.26
C GLY A 90 -7.91 -7.04 -4.85
N ALA A 91 -7.22 -8.11 -5.21
CA ALA A 91 -7.83 -9.35 -5.67
C ALA A 91 -8.50 -10.07 -4.50
N LEU A 92 -9.68 -10.65 -4.73
CA LEU A 92 -10.27 -11.58 -3.78
C LEU A 92 -9.36 -12.80 -3.60
N THR A 93 -9.39 -13.43 -2.44
CA THR A 93 -8.50 -14.58 -2.13
C THR A 93 -8.60 -15.68 -3.19
N SER A 94 -9.77 -15.95 -3.74
CA SER A 94 -9.97 -16.94 -4.81
C SER A 94 -9.23 -16.58 -6.11
N GLU A 95 -9.26 -15.31 -6.51
CA GLU A 95 -8.61 -14.78 -7.71
C GLU A 95 -7.10 -14.67 -7.50
N ALA A 96 -6.68 -14.27 -6.30
CA ALA A 96 -5.28 -14.11 -5.92
C ALA A 96 -4.47 -15.41 -6.08
N LEU A 97 -5.09 -16.60 -5.91
CA LEU A 97 -4.40 -17.88 -6.08
C LEU A 97 -3.81 -18.05 -7.49
N GLY A 98 -4.60 -17.75 -8.51
CA GLY A 98 -4.16 -17.80 -9.91
C GLY A 98 -3.18 -16.67 -10.24
N LEU A 99 -3.45 -15.48 -9.72
CA LEU A 99 -2.62 -14.31 -9.96
C LEU A 99 -1.22 -14.43 -9.34
N VAL A 100 -1.10 -14.98 -8.12
CA VAL A 100 0.17 -15.24 -7.44
C VAL A 100 1.02 -16.24 -8.23
N ARG A 101 0.42 -17.34 -8.76
CA ARG A 101 1.15 -18.29 -9.61
C ARG A 101 1.68 -17.59 -10.87
N LEU A 102 0.82 -16.86 -11.53
CA LEU A 102 1.17 -16.16 -12.77
C LEU A 102 2.23 -15.08 -12.52
N ALA A 103 2.06 -14.24 -11.49
CA ALA A 103 3.06 -13.22 -11.15
C ALA A 103 4.42 -13.81 -10.79
N LYS A 104 4.46 -15.01 -10.16
CA LYS A 104 5.71 -15.70 -9.85
C LYS A 104 6.51 -16.08 -11.10
N GLU A 105 5.84 -16.47 -12.18
CA GLU A 105 6.49 -16.85 -13.45
C GLU A 105 7.21 -15.67 -14.11
N TYR A 106 6.69 -14.45 -13.95
CA TYR A 106 7.19 -13.25 -14.60
C TYR A 106 8.01 -12.33 -13.69
N SER A 107 8.11 -12.63 -12.40
CA SER A 107 8.84 -11.79 -11.45
C SER A 107 10.21 -12.32 -11.09
N LYS A 108 11.19 -11.42 -10.96
CA LYS A 108 12.47 -11.70 -10.28
C LYS A 108 12.24 -11.90 -8.77
N LYS A 109 11.35 -11.08 -8.18
CA LYS A 109 10.89 -11.23 -6.80
C LYS A 109 9.35 -11.10 -6.77
N LEU A 110 8.70 -12.06 -6.13
CA LEU A 110 7.26 -12.00 -5.87
C LEU A 110 7.00 -11.36 -4.52
N GLY A 111 6.14 -10.34 -4.50
CA GLY A 111 5.55 -9.79 -3.30
C GLY A 111 4.06 -10.14 -3.19
N ILE A 112 3.55 -10.23 -1.97
CA ILE A 112 2.12 -10.20 -1.69
C ILE A 112 1.88 -9.03 -0.75
N SER A 113 0.90 -8.18 -1.09
CA SER A 113 0.57 -7.00 -0.30
C SER A 113 -0.91 -6.96 0.06
N PHE A 114 -1.21 -6.24 1.14
CA PHE A 114 -2.57 -5.83 1.49
C PHE A 114 -2.54 -4.43 2.10
N HIS A 115 -3.71 -3.83 2.28
CA HIS A 115 -3.86 -2.57 2.98
C HIS A 115 -5.11 -2.64 3.85
N VAL A 116 -4.98 -2.30 5.14
CA VAL A 116 -6.07 -2.42 6.13
C VAL A 116 -7.04 -1.24 6.13
N GLY A 117 -6.90 -0.29 5.20
CA GLY A 117 -7.66 0.96 5.19
C GLY A 117 -6.93 2.09 5.92
N SER A 118 -7.34 3.35 5.67
CA SER A 118 -6.73 4.54 6.30
C SER A 118 -7.16 4.68 7.76
N GLN A 119 -6.28 5.23 8.61
CA GLN A 119 -6.55 5.47 10.03
C GLN A 119 -7.11 4.22 10.74
N CYS A 120 -6.44 3.09 10.61
CA CYS A 120 -6.89 1.81 11.19
C CYS A 120 -6.62 1.78 12.69
N MET A 121 -7.67 1.94 13.50
CA MET A 121 -7.56 1.97 14.95
C MET A 121 -7.30 0.58 15.57
N GLU A 122 -7.61 -0.50 14.85
CA GLU A 122 -7.54 -1.88 15.33
C GLU A 122 -6.33 -2.63 14.77
N LYS A 123 -5.28 -2.78 15.57
CA LYS A 123 -4.05 -3.51 15.18
C LYS A 123 -4.28 -4.94 14.71
N ILE A 124 -5.36 -5.61 15.20
CA ILE A 124 -5.70 -7.00 14.80
C ILE A 124 -5.97 -7.13 13.29
N SER A 125 -6.29 -6.04 12.59
CA SER A 125 -6.53 -6.01 11.16
C SER A 125 -5.30 -6.47 10.36
N TYR A 126 -4.10 -6.18 10.84
CA TYR A 126 -2.86 -6.67 10.22
C TYR A 126 -2.71 -8.18 10.36
N SER A 127 -3.07 -8.76 11.50
CA SER A 127 -3.09 -10.22 11.67
C SER A 127 -4.13 -10.90 10.80
N LYS A 128 -5.28 -10.25 10.53
CA LYS A 128 -6.26 -10.76 9.55
C LYS A 128 -5.66 -10.80 8.15
N GLY A 129 -5.00 -9.73 7.69
CA GLY A 129 -4.32 -9.68 6.40
C GLY A 129 -3.22 -10.74 6.28
N LEU A 130 -2.37 -10.89 7.29
CA LEU A 130 -1.33 -11.91 7.31
C LEU A 130 -1.91 -13.34 7.28
N ARG A 131 -3.05 -13.58 7.92
CA ARG A 131 -3.75 -14.87 7.85
C ARG A 131 -4.19 -15.19 6.43
N GLU A 132 -4.72 -14.21 5.70
CA GLU A 132 -5.11 -14.40 4.28
C GLU A 132 -3.89 -14.70 3.41
N ILE A 133 -2.76 -14.03 3.62
CA ILE A 133 -1.49 -14.40 2.97
C ILE A 133 -1.11 -15.85 3.31
N GLY A 134 -1.24 -16.27 4.57
CA GLY A 134 -1.00 -17.65 4.99
C GLY A 134 -1.89 -18.67 4.27
N ASN A 135 -3.17 -18.34 4.06
CA ASN A 135 -4.11 -19.14 3.28
C ASN A 135 -3.68 -19.28 1.81
N ILE A 136 -3.21 -18.19 1.20
CA ILE A 136 -2.69 -18.19 -0.17
C ILE A 136 -1.44 -19.05 -0.28
N ILE A 137 -0.46 -18.87 0.62
CA ILE A 137 0.76 -19.69 0.67
C ILE A 137 0.42 -21.18 0.80
N LYS A 138 -0.48 -21.52 1.72
CA LYS A 138 -0.91 -22.92 1.93
C LYS A 138 -1.52 -23.55 0.68
N LYS A 139 -2.37 -22.79 -0.06
CA LYS A 139 -3.07 -23.27 -1.25
C LYS A 139 -2.20 -23.26 -2.51
N THR A 140 -1.31 -22.28 -2.67
CA THR A 140 -0.44 -22.17 -3.84
C THR A 140 0.86 -22.95 -3.70
N LYS A 141 1.31 -23.22 -2.45
CA LYS A 141 2.64 -23.73 -2.09
C LYS A 141 3.78 -22.76 -2.48
N ILE A 142 3.45 -21.48 -2.74
CA ILE A 142 4.41 -20.44 -3.09
C ILE A 142 4.62 -19.54 -1.87
N ILE A 143 5.85 -19.47 -1.38
CA ILE A 143 6.27 -18.49 -0.37
C ILE A 143 6.74 -17.25 -1.13
N PRO A 144 6.15 -16.07 -0.91
CA PRO A 144 6.61 -14.85 -1.55
C PRO A 144 8.00 -14.46 -1.04
N ASP A 145 8.75 -13.72 -1.86
CA ASP A 145 10.04 -13.16 -1.45
C ASP A 145 9.85 -11.96 -0.50
N ILE A 146 8.71 -11.25 -0.64
CA ILE A 146 8.37 -10.05 0.13
C ILE A 146 6.92 -10.14 0.59
N ILE A 147 6.64 -9.79 1.84
CA ILE A 147 5.29 -9.48 2.33
C ILE A 147 5.23 -7.99 2.66
N ASN A 148 4.32 -7.28 2.01
CA ASN A 148 4.03 -5.88 2.28
C ASN A 148 2.72 -5.79 3.06
N VAL A 149 2.80 -5.37 4.32
CA VAL A 149 1.62 -5.25 5.20
C VAL A 149 0.84 -3.96 4.95
N GLY A 150 1.25 -3.16 3.95
CA GLY A 150 0.59 -1.92 3.56
C GLY A 150 0.73 -0.79 4.56
N GLY A 151 -0.14 0.17 4.41
CA GLY A 151 -0.26 1.34 5.26
C GLY A 151 -1.44 1.23 6.24
N GLY A 152 -2.05 2.38 6.54
CA GLY A 152 -3.19 2.48 7.44
C GLY A 152 -2.82 2.69 8.90
N PHE A 153 -1.53 2.79 9.23
CA PHE A 153 -1.07 3.12 10.59
C PHE A 153 -1.63 4.47 11.02
N PRO A 154 -2.33 4.50 12.17
CA PRO A 154 -3.06 5.71 12.56
C PRO A 154 -2.14 6.77 13.17
N ALA A 155 -2.60 8.02 13.06
CA ALA A 155 -2.06 9.16 13.81
C ALA A 155 -3.03 9.59 14.90
N ILE A 156 -2.55 10.36 15.87
CA ILE A 156 -3.34 10.93 16.95
C ILE A 156 -4.07 12.18 16.42
N TYR A 157 -5.37 12.25 16.68
CA TYR A 157 -6.21 13.41 16.45
C TYR A 157 -6.98 13.74 17.76
N PRO A 158 -7.57 14.92 17.91
CA PRO A 158 -8.19 15.36 19.17
C PRO A 158 -9.15 14.32 19.79
N ASP A 159 -9.96 13.66 18.98
CA ASP A 159 -10.95 12.67 19.43
C ASP A 159 -10.58 11.21 19.11
N LEU A 160 -9.38 10.98 18.56
CA LEU A 160 -8.91 9.67 18.12
C LEU A 160 -7.52 9.38 18.73
N LYS A 161 -7.48 8.45 19.69
CA LYS A 161 -6.24 8.06 20.38
C LYS A 161 -5.94 6.59 20.10
N PRO A 162 -5.20 6.29 19.01
CA PRO A 162 -4.77 4.93 18.71
C PRO A 162 -3.79 4.40 19.76
N GLU A 163 -3.60 3.08 19.81
CA GLU A 163 -2.48 2.51 20.55
C GLU A 163 -1.14 3.00 19.94
N PRO A 164 -0.05 3.00 20.72
CA PRO A 164 1.28 3.34 20.22
C PRO A 164 1.69 2.46 19.02
N LEU A 165 2.39 3.03 18.03
CA LEU A 165 2.81 2.33 16.81
C LEU A 165 3.53 1.00 17.08
N VAL A 166 4.30 0.93 18.19
CA VAL A 166 4.99 -0.30 18.62
C VAL A 166 4.02 -1.48 18.78
N LYS A 167 2.77 -1.23 19.21
CA LYS A 167 1.77 -2.28 19.39
C LYS A 167 1.28 -2.87 18.07
N TYR A 168 1.23 -2.05 17.03
CA TYR A 168 0.96 -2.51 15.66
C TYR A 168 2.11 -3.38 15.15
N MET A 169 3.36 -2.96 15.39
CA MET A 169 4.55 -3.73 15.00
C MET A 169 4.66 -5.06 15.75
N GLU A 170 4.29 -5.10 17.04
CA GLU A 170 4.22 -6.34 17.83
C GLU A 170 3.18 -7.31 17.22
N GLU A 171 1.99 -6.82 16.86
CA GLU A 171 0.94 -7.63 16.26
C GLU A 171 1.33 -8.16 14.87
N ILE A 172 1.98 -7.34 14.04
CA ILE A 172 2.53 -7.75 12.74
C ILE A 172 3.57 -8.87 12.95
N LYS A 173 4.54 -8.68 13.86
CA LYS A 173 5.55 -9.70 14.17
C LYS A 173 4.93 -11.02 14.64
N LYS A 174 3.90 -10.96 15.48
CA LYS A 174 3.13 -12.11 15.93
C LYS A 174 2.43 -12.80 14.74
N GLY A 175 1.78 -12.03 13.87
CA GLY A 175 1.12 -12.56 12.68
C GLY A 175 2.09 -13.29 11.75
N ILE A 176 3.28 -12.70 11.50
CA ILE A 176 4.34 -13.31 10.68
C ILE A 176 4.84 -14.62 11.32
N LYS A 177 5.09 -14.63 12.62
CA LYS A 177 5.51 -15.84 13.35
C LYS A 177 4.48 -16.97 13.21
N ASN A 178 3.20 -16.61 13.21
CA ASN A 178 2.09 -17.57 13.07
C ASN A 178 2.00 -18.20 11.66
N LEU A 179 2.63 -17.62 10.65
CA LEU A 179 2.71 -18.21 9.31
C LEU A 179 3.55 -19.50 9.29
N ARG A 180 4.46 -19.70 10.26
CA ARG A 180 5.31 -20.89 10.40
C ARG A 180 6.05 -21.25 9.11
N LEU A 181 6.61 -20.26 8.44
CA LEU A 181 7.34 -20.45 7.17
C LEU A 181 8.76 -20.94 7.42
N ASN A 182 9.21 -21.88 6.59
CA ASN A 182 10.60 -22.39 6.64
C ASN A 182 11.63 -21.33 6.19
N LYS A 183 11.22 -20.41 5.33
CA LYS A 183 11.99 -19.24 4.89
C LYS A 183 11.16 -18.00 5.16
N LEU A 184 11.71 -17.07 5.92
CA LEU A 184 11.05 -15.80 6.17
C LEU A 184 11.20 -14.86 4.97
N PRO A 185 10.09 -14.31 4.44
CA PRO A 185 10.14 -13.24 3.44
C PRO A 185 10.66 -11.93 4.06
N GLU A 186 11.13 -11.05 3.21
CA GLU A 186 11.34 -9.65 3.57
C GLU A 186 9.99 -9.01 3.95
N ILE A 187 9.95 -8.25 5.04
CA ILE A 187 8.71 -7.59 5.50
C ILE A 187 8.87 -6.10 5.33
N ILE A 188 7.92 -5.51 4.59
CA ILE A 188 7.87 -4.07 4.39
C ILE A 188 6.49 -3.52 4.78
N CYS A 189 6.41 -2.22 5.02
CA CYS A 189 5.18 -1.48 5.30
C CYS A 189 5.21 -0.11 4.61
N GLU A 190 4.04 0.51 4.49
CA GLU A 190 3.80 1.78 3.80
C GLU A 190 3.20 2.82 4.76
N PRO A 191 3.90 3.21 5.84
CA PRO A 191 3.37 4.21 6.78
C PRO A 191 3.38 5.59 6.12
N GLY A 192 2.22 6.14 5.84
CA GLY A 192 2.03 7.52 5.36
C GLY A 192 1.66 8.45 6.51
N ARG A 193 0.38 8.49 6.86
CA ARG A 193 -0.21 9.34 7.90
C ARG A 193 0.56 9.30 9.22
N ALA A 194 0.93 8.14 9.70
CA ALA A 194 1.68 7.96 10.95
C ALA A 194 3.05 8.65 10.99
N ILE A 195 3.62 8.99 9.82
CA ILE A 195 4.90 9.70 9.72
C ILE A 195 4.68 11.20 9.53
N VAL A 196 3.68 11.60 8.72
CA VAL A 196 3.57 12.98 8.24
C VAL A 196 2.46 13.79 8.90
N ALA A 197 1.58 13.20 9.71
CA ALA A 197 0.42 13.91 10.27
C ALA A 197 0.79 15.15 11.11
N GLU A 198 1.94 15.12 11.77
CA GLU A 198 2.43 16.24 12.59
C GLU A 198 3.41 17.15 11.84
N SER A 199 3.68 16.91 10.56
CA SER A 199 4.69 17.64 9.79
C SER A 199 4.21 18.99 9.28
N GLY A 200 2.91 19.29 9.35
CA GLY A 200 2.35 20.54 8.87
C GLY A 200 1.04 20.92 9.55
N SER A 201 0.63 22.16 9.36
CA SER A 201 -0.64 22.69 9.84
C SER A 201 -1.25 23.60 8.78
N SER A 202 -2.56 23.50 8.57
CA SER A 202 -3.31 24.42 7.73
C SER A 202 -3.88 25.54 8.58
N ILE A 203 -3.60 26.79 8.21
CA ILE A 203 -4.17 27.99 8.85
C ILE A 203 -5.36 28.44 8.01
N VAL A 204 -6.54 28.42 8.60
CA VAL A 204 -7.79 28.82 7.94
C VAL A 204 -8.41 30.03 8.62
N LYS A 205 -9.10 30.88 7.84
CA LYS A 205 -9.83 32.01 8.36
C LYS A 205 -11.30 31.64 8.53
N VAL A 206 -11.85 31.89 9.72
CA VAL A 206 -13.30 31.82 9.95
C VAL A 206 -13.98 33.02 9.29
N ILE A 207 -14.81 32.75 8.30
CA ILE A 207 -15.58 33.76 7.57
C ILE A 207 -16.89 34.07 8.27
N LEU A 208 -17.57 33.05 8.81
CA LEU A 208 -18.83 33.15 9.49
C LEU A 208 -19.02 32.07 10.52
N ARG A 209 -19.67 32.37 11.62
CA ARG A 209 -20.17 31.39 12.60
C ARG A 209 -21.71 31.36 12.60
N LYS A 210 -22.29 30.17 12.47
CA LYS A 210 -23.69 29.91 12.67
C LYS A 210 -23.90 28.86 13.76
N LYS A 211 -24.34 29.27 14.92
CA LYS A 211 -24.45 28.35 16.08
C LYS A 211 -23.14 27.63 16.37
N GLN A 212 -23.09 26.30 16.21
CA GLN A 212 -21.90 25.46 16.41
C GLN A 212 -21.05 25.29 15.15
N ASN A 213 -21.52 25.77 13.99
CA ASN A 213 -20.81 25.59 12.71
C ASN A 213 -19.94 26.79 12.39
N LEU A 214 -18.69 26.53 12.04
CA LEU A 214 -17.74 27.53 11.52
C LEU A 214 -17.64 27.38 10.00
N TYR A 215 -17.81 28.46 9.28
CA TYR A 215 -17.59 28.54 7.84
C TYR A 215 -16.22 29.15 7.63
N ILE A 216 -15.34 28.40 6.98
CA ILE A 216 -13.94 28.77 6.77
C ILE A 216 -13.64 29.01 5.29
N ASN A 217 -12.51 29.62 4.99
CA ASN A 217 -12.07 29.95 3.62
C ASN A 217 -11.35 28.81 2.91
N ASP A 218 -11.42 27.59 3.44
CA ASP A 218 -10.85 26.37 2.86
C ASP A 218 -11.88 25.23 2.99
N GLY A 219 -11.58 24.07 2.42
CA GLY A 219 -12.48 22.92 2.48
C GLY A 219 -11.98 21.75 1.65
N THR A 220 -12.88 20.82 1.36
CA THR A 220 -12.61 19.57 0.63
C THR A 220 -11.95 19.77 -0.75
N TYR A 221 -12.17 20.92 -1.39
CA TYR A 221 -11.52 21.26 -2.68
C TYR A 221 -10.21 22.05 -2.51
N GLY A 222 -9.73 22.20 -1.30
CA GLY A 222 -8.50 22.89 -0.94
C GLY A 222 -7.56 22.02 -0.12
N SER A 223 -6.95 22.60 0.93
CA SER A 223 -5.97 21.90 1.77
C SER A 223 -6.60 20.88 2.74
N LEU A 224 -7.94 20.85 2.86
CA LEU A 224 -8.70 19.95 3.75
C LEU A 224 -9.40 18.84 2.93
N PHE A 225 -8.72 18.32 1.92
CA PHE A 225 -9.27 17.30 1.00
C PHE A 225 -9.48 15.94 1.67
N ASP A 226 -8.65 15.56 2.67
CA ASP A 226 -8.65 14.25 3.33
C ASP A 226 -8.97 14.36 4.82
#